data_f112df0d706e7f835def0f7323f99526
#
_entry.id   f112df0d706e7f835def0f7323f99526
#
_cell.length_a   1.000
_cell.length_b   1.000
_cell.length_c   1.000
_cell.angle_alpha   90.00
_cell.angle_beta   90.00
_cell.angle_gamma   90.00
#
_symmetry.space_group_name_H-M   'P 1'
#
loop_
_entity.id
_entity.type
_entity.pdbx_description
1 polymer ?
#
loop_
_entity_poly.entity_id
_entity_poly.type
_entity_poly.pdbx_seq_one_letter_code
_entity_poly.pdbx_strand_id
1 'polypeptide(L)'
;LIGGSVSVAWVGMLKLANQWFAPPRFAFVSGVALFCGIIGAVAAGVPLRMAVHSVGWRPVMLYSSVLAFLVCAGIWWIVRDDPSERGYLSYAPAYVQPHNRTVIDIISGVVEVLRYPNTWLLFVIPGGIVGCVLTFSGLWGVPFLVTHHNLTDTGAAGLSSMLLVAWAVGSPFFGAISDRLGRRKFPYIVGCAVATVGWGLILFVAPQPLHWLIIVILVTGFASGCMIISFAYVKESVPPDLTGTVSGLINMGVIMGPTLLQPAVGWLLDRRWSGQTLNGARIYDLDAFRIGFSLMFGWMVLAFILLFFTRETNCRQVVTRTQNAKQAIVR
;
A
#
# COMPACT_ATOMS: atom_id res chain seq x y z
N LEU A 1 -17.17 11.62 -5.33
CA LEU A 1 -17.70 11.39 -3.97
C LEU A 1 -17.14 10.08 -3.38
N ILE A 2 -17.25 8.92 -4.05
CA ILE A 2 -16.80 7.61 -3.53
C ILE A 2 -15.31 7.64 -3.14
N GLY A 3 -14.42 8.14 -4.02
CA GLY A 3 -12.99 8.24 -3.72
C GLY A 3 -12.69 9.11 -2.49
N GLY A 4 -13.40 10.22 -2.31
CA GLY A 4 -13.28 11.07 -1.13
C GLY A 4 -13.69 10.37 0.16
N SER A 5 -14.77 9.59 0.14
CA SER A 5 -15.22 8.82 1.31
C SER A 5 -14.25 7.71 1.70
N VAL A 6 -13.69 6.99 0.72
CA VAL A 6 -12.75 5.88 0.95
C VAL A 6 -11.38 6.38 1.43
N SER A 7 -10.93 7.57 0.99
CA SER A 7 -9.61 8.10 1.33
C SER A 7 -9.41 8.30 2.84
N VAL A 8 -10.49 8.58 3.59
CA VAL A 8 -10.44 8.81 5.05
C VAL A 8 -10.31 7.49 5.82
N ALA A 9 -10.81 6.37 5.28
CA ALA A 9 -10.90 5.11 6.01
C ALA A 9 -9.54 4.57 6.46
N TRP A 10 -8.55 4.54 5.55
CA TRP A 10 -7.21 4.04 5.86
C TRP A 10 -6.48 4.92 6.88
N VAL A 11 -6.50 6.24 6.68
CA VAL A 11 -5.83 7.19 7.57
C VAL A 11 -6.50 7.22 8.95
N GLY A 12 -7.84 7.14 8.99
CA GLY A 12 -8.61 7.02 10.23
C GLY A 12 -8.25 5.75 11.01
N MET A 13 -8.14 4.61 10.31
CA MET A 13 -7.70 3.35 10.94
C MET A 13 -6.28 3.46 11.51
N LEU A 14 -5.34 4.07 10.77
CA LEU A 14 -3.98 4.29 11.28
C LEU A 14 -3.95 5.22 12.51
N LYS A 15 -4.83 6.24 12.55
CA LYS A 15 -5.00 7.11 13.72
C LYS A 15 -5.48 6.31 14.94
N LEU A 16 -6.52 5.51 14.77
CA LEU A 16 -7.04 4.64 15.84
C LEU A 16 -5.98 3.63 16.30
N ALA A 17 -5.30 2.97 15.37
CA ALA A 17 -4.22 2.03 15.70
C ALA A 17 -3.12 2.70 16.55
N ASN A 18 -2.82 3.97 16.29
CA ASN A 18 -1.84 4.73 17.06
C ASN A 18 -2.28 5.05 18.49
N GLN A 19 -3.59 5.17 18.74
CA GLN A 19 -4.15 5.50 20.05
C GLN A 19 -4.39 4.25 20.90
N TRP A 20 -4.84 3.16 20.27
CA TRP A 20 -5.26 1.93 20.95
C TRP A 20 -4.14 0.91 21.14
N PHE A 21 -3.08 0.96 20.35
CA PHE A 21 -2.00 -0.03 20.42
C PHE A 21 -0.66 0.59 20.79
N ALA A 22 0.13 -0.16 21.55
CA ALA A 22 1.48 0.25 21.92
C ALA A 22 2.37 0.47 20.69
N PRO A 23 3.24 1.50 20.68
CA PRO A 23 4.09 1.84 19.55
C PRO A 23 4.86 0.65 18.91
N PRO A 24 5.40 -0.31 19.68
CA PRO A 24 6.12 -1.46 19.12
C PRO A 24 5.23 -2.44 18.32
N ARG A 25 3.91 -2.34 18.41
CA ARG A 25 2.96 -3.20 17.70
C ARG A 25 2.29 -2.51 16.51
N PHE A 26 2.59 -1.26 16.27
CA PHE A 26 1.90 -0.46 15.26
C PHE A 26 2.06 -1.01 13.85
N ALA A 27 3.28 -1.44 13.45
CA ALA A 27 3.52 -1.98 12.12
C ALA A 27 2.77 -3.32 11.90
N PHE A 28 2.73 -4.19 12.91
CA PHE A 28 1.96 -5.42 12.85
C PHE A 28 0.46 -5.15 12.70
N VAL A 29 -0.10 -4.27 13.53
CA VAL A 29 -1.54 -3.91 13.50
C VAL A 29 -1.92 -3.29 12.15
N SER A 30 -1.09 -2.40 11.62
CA SER A 30 -1.27 -1.82 10.29
C SER A 30 -1.23 -2.90 9.19
N GLY A 31 -0.36 -3.90 9.34
CA GLY A 31 -0.28 -5.06 8.44
C GLY A 31 -1.55 -5.91 8.48
N VAL A 32 -2.09 -6.19 9.67
CA VAL A 32 -3.36 -6.92 9.83
C VAL A 32 -4.52 -6.15 9.20
N ALA A 33 -4.58 -4.84 9.38
CA ALA A 33 -5.60 -4.01 8.76
C ALA A 33 -5.51 -4.01 7.22
N LEU A 34 -4.31 -3.96 6.67
CA LEU A 34 -4.09 -4.09 5.23
C LEU A 34 -4.50 -5.49 4.73
N PHE A 35 -4.16 -6.55 5.47
CA PHE A 35 -4.61 -7.90 5.17
C PHE A 35 -6.14 -7.99 5.06
N CYS A 36 -6.87 -7.48 6.05
CA CYS A 36 -8.33 -7.46 6.02
C CYS A 36 -8.87 -6.66 4.81
N GLY A 37 -8.25 -5.51 4.51
CA GLY A 37 -8.62 -4.69 3.35
C GLY A 37 -8.43 -5.41 2.02
N ILE A 38 -7.32 -6.13 1.84
CA ILE A 38 -7.04 -6.88 0.60
C ILE A 38 -7.97 -8.09 0.48
N ILE A 39 -8.27 -8.81 1.57
CA ILE A 39 -9.27 -9.89 1.56
C ILE A 39 -10.63 -9.35 1.10
N GLY A 40 -11.02 -8.17 1.57
CA GLY A 40 -12.22 -7.48 1.08
C GLY A 40 -12.17 -7.18 -0.42
N ALA A 41 -11.04 -6.71 -0.93
CA ALA A 41 -10.84 -6.45 -2.35
C ALA A 41 -10.91 -7.73 -3.21
N VAL A 42 -10.33 -8.85 -2.72
CA VAL A 42 -10.42 -10.16 -3.38
C VAL A 42 -11.87 -10.67 -3.38
N ALA A 43 -12.60 -10.50 -2.28
CA ALA A 43 -14.00 -10.86 -2.19
C ALA A 43 -14.90 -10.03 -3.13
N ALA A 44 -14.54 -8.76 -3.37
CA ALA A 44 -15.20 -7.91 -4.37
C ALA A 44 -14.87 -8.30 -5.83
N GLY A 45 -13.91 -9.17 -6.08
CA GLY A 45 -13.58 -9.70 -7.40
C GLY A 45 -14.53 -10.81 -7.86
N VAL A 46 -14.08 -12.06 -7.80
CA VAL A 46 -14.83 -13.23 -8.30
C VAL A 46 -16.13 -13.47 -7.52
N PRO A 47 -16.18 -13.48 -6.17
CA PRO A 47 -17.41 -13.74 -5.44
C PRO A 47 -18.51 -12.73 -5.74
N LEU A 48 -18.18 -11.44 -5.81
CA LEU A 48 -19.15 -10.40 -6.12
C LEU A 48 -19.67 -10.53 -7.56
N ARG A 49 -18.80 -10.88 -8.52
CA ARG A 49 -19.20 -11.12 -9.91
C ARG A 49 -20.15 -12.30 -10.01
N MET A 50 -19.90 -13.39 -9.28
CA MET A 50 -20.81 -14.54 -9.23
C MET A 50 -22.17 -14.15 -8.65
N ALA A 51 -22.21 -13.36 -7.58
CA ALA A 51 -23.44 -12.85 -7.01
C ALA A 51 -24.21 -11.96 -8.01
N VAL A 52 -23.52 -11.09 -8.75
CA VAL A 52 -24.16 -10.26 -9.79
C VAL A 52 -24.73 -11.11 -10.91
N HIS A 53 -24.06 -12.19 -11.31
CA HIS A 53 -24.60 -13.11 -12.32
C HIS A 53 -25.83 -13.88 -11.85
N SER A 54 -25.91 -14.23 -10.55
CA SER A 54 -27.01 -15.04 -10.01
C SER A 54 -28.27 -14.22 -9.70
N VAL A 55 -28.13 -13.02 -9.12
CA VAL A 55 -29.27 -12.23 -8.64
C VAL A 55 -29.39 -10.85 -9.29
N GLY A 56 -28.46 -10.51 -10.19
CA GLY A 56 -28.39 -9.19 -10.84
C GLY A 56 -27.66 -8.15 -10.00
N TRP A 57 -27.24 -7.07 -10.65
CA TRP A 57 -26.40 -6.04 -10.01
C TRP A 57 -27.17 -5.17 -8.99
N ARG A 58 -28.49 -4.91 -9.22
CA ARG A 58 -29.28 -4.05 -8.33
C ARG A 58 -29.45 -4.63 -6.91
N PRO A 59 -29.89 -5.90 -6.72
CA PRO A 59 -29.91 -6.51 -5.39
C PRO A 59 -28.54 -6.56 -4.72
N VAL A 60 -27.48 -6.89 -5.47
CA VAL A 60 -26.12 -6.94 -4.92
C VAL A 60 -25.69 -5.57 -4.38
N MET A 61 -25.96 -4.50 -5.11
CA MET A 61 -25.66 -3.13 -4.65
C MET A 61 -26.49 -2.75 -3.42
N LEU A 62 -27.77 -3.15 -3.36
CA LEU A 62 -28.63 -2.90 -2.21
C LEU A 62 -28.09 -3.62 -0.96
N TYR A 63 -27.79 -4.92 -1.05
CA TYR A 63 -27.25 -5.68 0.08
C TYR A 63 -25.88 -5.14 0.53
N SER A 64 -25.01 -4.77 -0.42
CA SER A 64 -23.72 -4.15 -0.10
C SER A 64 -23.90 -2.80 0.63
N SER A 65 -24.88 -2.00 0.23
CA SER A 65 -25.19 -0.72 0.88
C SER A 65 -25.74 -0.90 2.30
N VAL A 66 -26.64 -1.88 2.49
CA VAL A 66 -27.16 -2.24 3.83
C VAL A 66 -26.03 -2.73 4.73
N LEU A 67 -25.14 -3.61 4.22
CA LEU A 67 -23.99 -4.08 4.98
C LEU A 67 -23.07 -2.93 5.36
N ALA A 68 -22.76 -2.03 4.43
CA ALA A 68 -21.94 -0.84 4.71
C ALA A 68 -22.58 0.04 5.79
N PHE A 69 -23.91 0.26 5.73
CA PHE A 69 -24.63 1.01 6.73
C PHE A 69 -24.56 0.36 8.12
N LEU A 70 -24.75 -0.96 8.21
CA LEU A 70 -24.63 -1.70 9.47
C LEU A 70 -23.23 -1.64 10.06
N VAL A 71 -22.20 -1.74 9.21
CA VAL A 71 -20.78 -1.57 9.63
C VAL A 71 -20.55 -0.15 10.14
N CYS A 72 -21.04 0.89 9.43
CA CYS A 72 -20.94 2.28 9.89
C CYS A 72 -21.64 2.49 11.25
N ALA A 73 -22.84 1.96 11.42
CA ALA A 73 -23.56 2.03 12.68
C ALA A 73 -22.81 1.30 13.81
N GLY A 74 -22.23 0.13 13.52
CA GLY A 74 -21.39 -0.61 14.46
C GLY A 74 -20.15 0.16 14.88
N ILE A 75 -19.45 0.77 13.92
CA ILE A 75 -18.29 1.63 14.20
C ILE A 75 -18.70 2.80 15.08
N TRP A 76 -19.78 3.49 14.74
CA TRP A 76 -20.28 4.62 15.51
C TRP A 76 -20.61 4.26 16.98
N TRP A 77 -21.17 3.11 17.21
CA TRP A 77 -21.57 2.65 18.54
C TRP A 77 -20.41 2.07 19.36
N ILE A 78 -19.51 1.32 18.73
CA ILE A 78 -18.50 0.52 19.41
C ILE A 78 -17.17 1.25 19.50
N VAL A 79 -16.73 1.89 18.42
CA VAL A 79 -15.42 2.51 18.32
C VAL A 79 -15.43 3.87 19.01
N ARG A 80 -14.40 4.15 19.80
CA ARG A 80 -14.13 5.45 20.39
C ARG A 80 -12.80 5.97 19.87
N ASP A 81 -12.70 7.28 19.73
CA ASP A 81 -11.49 7.93 19.25
C ASP A 81 -10.32 7.68 20.20
N ASP A 82 -10.55 7.82 21.51
CA ASP A 82 -9.52 7.62 22.51
C ASP A 82 -9.88 6.47 23.48
N PRO A 83 -8.95 5.54 23.79
CA PRO A 83 -9.16 4.47 24.76
C PRO A 83 -9.56 4.97 26.16
N SER A 84 -9.11 6.18 26.54
CA SER A 84 -9.41 6.78 27.85
C SER A 84 -10.90 7.02 28.07
N GLU A 85 -11.69 7.22 26.99
CA GLU A 85 -13.16 7.33 27.07
C GLU A 85 -13.83 6.06 27.63
N ARG A 86 -13.11 4.92 27.59
CA ARG A 86 -13.55 3.64 28.16
C ARG A 86 -12.70 3.16 29.34
N GLY A 87 -11.87 4.05 29.91
CA GLY A 87 -11.02 3.73 31.05
C GLY A 87 -9.79 2.88 30.74
N TYR A 88 -9.41 2.75 29.45
CA TYR A 88 -8.18 2.09 29.04
C TYR A 88 -7.03 3.08 28.90
N LEU A 89 -5.79 2.55 28.94
CA LEU A 89 -4.60 3.37 28.73
C LEU A 89 -4.55 3.85 27.28
N SER A 90 -4.51 5.15 27.06
CA SER A 90 -4.25 5.74 25.76
C SER A 90 -2.75 5.77 25.49
N TYR A 91 -2.36 5.28 24.31
CA TYR A 91 -0.98 5.39 23.82
C TYR A 91 -0.77 6.67 22.99
N ALA A 92 -1.81 7.48 22.85
CA ALA A 92 -1.68 8.79 22.20
C ALA A 92 -0.70 9.66 23.01
N PRO A 93 0.18 10.43 22.36
CA PRO A 93 0.99 11.43 23.06
C PRO A 93 0.06 12.39 23.81
N ALA A 94 0.32 12.63 25.09
CA ALA A 94 -0.50 13.47 25.98
C ALA A 94 -0.74 14.92 25.46
N TYR A 95 -0.12 15.27 24.35
CA TYR A 95 -0.17 16.61 23.72
C TYR A 95 -1.19 16.73 22.59
N VAL A 96 -1.89 15.66 22.23
CA VAL A 96 -2.96 15.75 21.20
C VAL A 96 -4.27 16.12 21.87
N GLN A 97 -4.33 17.31 22.48
CA GLN A 97 -5.62 17.92 22.76
C GLN A 97 -6.29 18.28 21.42
N PRO A 98 -7.60 18.07 21.30
CA PRO A 98 -8.36 18.50 20.12
C PRO A 98 -8.41 20.03 20.11
N HIS A 99 -7.36 20.65 19.66
CA HIS A 99 -7.42 22.05 19.26
C HIS A 99 -8.21 22.11 17.95
N ASN A 100 -9.13 23.03 17.80
CA ASN A 100 -9.79 23.33 16.54
C ASN A 100 -8.71 23.68 15.50
N ARG A 101 -8.18 22.65 14.81
CA ARG A 101 -7.17 22.87 13.78
C ARG A 101 -7.83 23.57 12.61
N THR A 102 -7.37 24.76 12.33
CA THR A 102 -7.75 25.50 11.12
C THR A 102 -7.15 24.84 9.89
N VAL A 103 -7.70 25.13 8.72
CA VAL A 103 -7.11 24.66 7.43
C VAL A 103 -5.65 25.12 7.30
N ILE A 104 -5.33 26.29 7.83
CA ILE A 104 -3.97 26.85 7.86
C ILE A 104 -3.02 25.97 8.69
N ASP A 105 -3.47 25.47 9.84
CA ASP A 105 -2.69 24.56 10.69
C ASP A 105 -2.42 23.21 9.99
N ILE A 106 -3.37 22.73 9.19
CA ILE A 106 -3.20 21.52 8.38
C ILE A 106 -2.13 21.76 7.30
N ILE A 107 -2.22 22.85 6.56
CA ILE A 107 -1.26 23.20 5.51
C ILE A 107 0.14 23.40 6.11
N SER A 108 0.24 24.12 7.23
CA SER A 108 1.52 24.31 7.93
C SER A 108 2.12 22.99 8.42
N GLY A 109 1.29 22.04 8.90
CA GLY A 109 1.69 20.70 9.26
C GLY A 109 2.23 19.91 8.07
N VAL A 110 1.62 20.01 6.88
CA VAL A 110 2.13 19.38 5.64
C VAL A 110 3.49 19.98 5.27
N VAL A 111 3.65 21.29 5.30
CA VAL A 111 4.94 21.96 5.02
C VAL A 111 6.01 21.54 6.04
N GLU A 112 5.62 21.38 7.31
CA GLU A 112 6.54 20.97 8.37
C GLU A 112 7.04 19.53 8.17
N VAL A 113 6.17 18.57 7.88
CA VAL A 113 6.58 17.18 7.65
C VAL A 113 7.48 17.02 6.42
N LEU A 114 7.36 17.89 5.43
CA LEU A 114 8.22 17.91 4.25
C LEU A 114 9.66 18.36 4.54
N ARG A 115 9.95 18.92 5.72
CA ARG A 115 11.30 19.27 6.14
C ARG A 115 12.13 18.07 6.60
N TYR A 116 11.49 16.93 6.86
CA TYR A 116 12.18 15.71 7.31
C TYR A 116 12.60 14.85 6.12
N PRO A 117 13.90 14.53 5.94
CA PRO A 117 14.39 13.78 4.78
C PRO A 117 13.73 12.42 4.60
N ASN A 118 13.49 11.68 5.69
CA ASN A 118 12.79 10.38 5.62
C ASN A 118 11.38 10.50 5.05
N THR A 119 10.69 11.62 5.21
CA THR A 119 9.34 11.83 4.67
C THR A 119 9.33 11.73 3.14
N TRP A 120 10.26 12.39 2.45
CA TRP A 120 10.38 12.33 1.00
C TRP A 120 10.72 10.94 0.48
N LEU A 121 11.70 10.31 1.13
CA LEU A 121 12.11 8.97 0.75
C LEU A 121 10.95 7.97 0.91
N LEU A 122 10.30 8.00 2.07
CA LEU A 122 9.18 7.12 2.39
C LEU A 122 7.88 7.50 1.67
N PHE A 123 7.78 8.68 1.07
CA PHE A 123 6.70 9.04 0.14
C PHE A 123 6.85 8.31 -1.20
N VAL A 124 8.06 8.25 -1.76
CA VAL A 124 8.33 7.67 -3.08
C VAL A 124 8.45 6.14 -3.05
N ILE A 125 9.08 5.59 -2.01
CA ILE A 125 9.41 4.16 -1.90
C ILE A 125 8.16 3.25 -1.98
N PRO A 126 7.13 3.41 -1.14
CA PRO A 126 5.98 2.51 -1.17
C PRO A 126 5.18 2.63 -2.47
N GLY A 127 5.20 3.80 -3.12
CA GLY A 127 4.62 4.00 -4.45
C GLY A 127 5.20 3.08 -5.52
N GLY A 128 6.51 2.82 -5.49
CA GLY A 128 7.15 1.86 -6.40
C GLY A 128 6.71 0.42 -6.15
N ILE A 129 6.64 0.00 -4.89
CA ILE A 129 6.24 -1.36 -4.50
C ILE A 129 4.76 -1.61 -4.82
N VAL A 130 3.87 -0.77 -4.31
CA VAL A 130 2.42 -0.90 -4.49
C VAL A 130 2.03 -0.62 -5.94
N GLY A 131 2.73 0.30 -6.58
CA GLY A 131 2.57 0.58 -8.00
C GLY A 131 2.75 -0.66 -8.86
N CYS A 132 3.80 -1.45 -8.64
CA CYS A 132 4.00 -2.72 -9.34
C CYS A 132 2.86 -3.71 -9.05
N VAL A 133 2.55 -3.94 -7.77
CA VAL A 133 1.51 -4.89 -7.36
C VAL A 133 0.16 -4.55 -7.98
N LEU A 134 -0.31 -3.31 -7.81
CA LEU A 134 -1.66 -2.92 -8.27
C LEU A 134 -1.73 -2.63 -9.77
N THR A 135 -0.64 -2.23 -10.42
CA THR A 135 -0.62 -2.08 -11.87
C THR A 135 -0.70 -3.44 -12.55
N PHE A 136 0.06 -4.42 -12.03
CA PHE A 136 0.00 -5.77 -12.55
C PHE A 136 -1.34 -6.45 -12.20
N SER A 137 -1.68 -6.59 -10.92
CA SER A 137 -2.88 -7.34 -10.52
C SER A 137 -4.20 -6.67 -10.91
N GLY A 138 -4.23 -5.34 -10.97
CA GLY A 138 -5.45 -4.59 -11.23
C GLY A 138 -5.79 -4.39 -12.71
N LEU A 139 -4.81 -4.37 -13.60
CA LEU A 139 -5.06 -4.01 -14.99
C LEU A 139 -4.26 -4.83 -16.01
N TRP A 140 -2.93 -4.85 -15.94
CA TRP A 140 -2.09 -5.33 -17.03
C TRP A 140 -1.59 -6.77 -16.89
N GLY A 141 -1.67 -7.38 -15.70
CA GLY A 141 -1.20 -8.74 -15.46
C GLY A 141 -2.02 -9.80 -16.16
N VAL A 142 -3.36 -9.69 -16.17
CA VAL A 142 -4.22 -10.67 -16.85
C VAL A 142 -3.95 -10.69 -18.36
N PRO A 143 -3.99 -9.56 -19.10
CA PRO A 143 -3.63 -9.55 -20.52
C PRO A 143 -2.22 -10.10 -20.79
N PHE A 144 -1.24 -9.73 -19.97
CA PHE A 144 0.13 -10.25 -20.08
C PHE A 144 0.21 -11.77 -19.93
N LEU A 145 -0.42 -12.31 -18.88
CA LEU A 145 -0.39 -13.75 -18.57
C LEU A 145 -1.14 -14.58 -19.62
N VAL A 146 -2.26 -14.08 -20.12
CA VAL A 146 -3.03 -14.75 -21.18
C VAL A 146 -2.22 -14.79 -22.48
N THR A 147 -1.66 -13.65 -22.89
CA THR A 147 -0.98 -13.53 -24.19
C THR A 147 0.38 -14.24 -24.21
N HIS A 148 1.15 -14.20 -23.12
CA HIS A 148 2.55 -14.63 -23.13
C HIS A 148 2.84 -15.91 -22.33
N HIS A 149 1.91 -16.34 -21.47
CA HIS A 149 1.99 -17.62 -20.77
C HIS A 149 0.92 -18.62 -21.21
N ASN A 150 0.12 -18.29 -22.25
CA ASN A 150 -0.97 -19.12 -22.77
C ASN A 150 -1.96 -19.59 -21.71
N LEU A 151 -2.22 -18.75 -20.71
CA LEU A 151 -3.19 -19.05 -19.65
C LEU A 151 -4.59 -18.69 -20.09
N THR A 152 -5.57 -19.37 -19.53
CA THR A 152 -6.96 -18.93 -19.63
C THR A 152 -7.18 -17.62 -18.84
N ASP A 153 -8.20 -16.85 -19.19
CA ASP A 153 -8.56 -15.61 -18.45
C ASP A 153 -8.75 -15.88 -16.95
N THR A 154 -9.40 -17.01 -16.62
CA THR A 154 -9.60 -17.45 -15.24
C THR A 154 -8.30 -17.83 -14.54
N GLY A 155 -7.38 -18.51 -15.24
CA GLY A 155 -6.06 -18.86 -14.70
C GLY A 155 -5.20 -17.63 -14.43
N ALA A 156 -5.16 -16.70 -15.38
CA ALA A 156 -4.44 -15.44 -15.25
C ALA A 156 -4.99 -14.55 -14.12
N ALA A 157 -6.32 -14.44 -14.01
CA ALA A 157 -6.98 -13.74 -12.91
C ALA A 157 -6.70 -14.43 -11.56
N GLY A 158 -6.64 -15.77 -11.53
CA GLY A 158 -6.26 -16.55 -10.37
C GLY A 158 -4.85 -16.21 -9.87
N LEU A 159 -3.87 -16.15 -10.77
CA LEU A 159 -2.49 -15.77 -10.43
C LEU A 159 -2.39 -14.32 -9.93
N SER A 160 -3.14 -13.40 -10.54
CA SER A 160 -3.23 -12.01 -10.07
C SER A 160 -3.83 -11.93 -8.66
N SER A 161 -4.83 -12.75 -8.36
CA SER A 161 -5.42 -12.84 -7.02
C SER A 161 -4.46 -13.47 -6.01
N MET A 162 -3.68 -14.50 -6.41
CA MET A 162 -2.64 -15.10 -5.56
C MET A 162 -1.55 -14.09 -5.19
N LEU A 163 -1.16 -13.20 -6.11
CA LEU A 163 -0.24 -12.10 -5.82
C LEU A 163 -0.78 -11.19 -4.71
N LEU A 164 -2.07 -10.82 -4.80
CA LEU A 164 -2.72 -9.96 -3.79
C LEU A 164 -2.84 -10.66 -2.43
N VAL A 165 -3.23 -11.93 -2.41
CA VAL A 165 -3.33 -12.71 -1.16
C VAL A 165 -1.95 -12.87 -0.52
N ALA A 166 -0.92 -13.17 -1.30
CA ALA A 166 0.45 -13.25 -0.80
C ALA A 166 0.92 -11.89 -0.22
N TRP A 167 0.61 -10.78 -0.90
CA TRP A 167 0.87 -9.43 -0.41
C TRP A 167 0.14 -9.15 0.92
N ALA A 168 -1.12 -9.55 1.02
CA ALA A 168 -1.92 -9.43 2.24
C ALA A 168 -1.27 -10.17 3.42
N VAL A 169 -0.85 -11.43 3.21
CA VAL A 169 -0.19 -12.25 4.25
C VAL A 169 1.19 -11.70 4.62
N GLY A 170 1.95 -11.22 3.63
CA GLY A 170 3.26 -10.64 3.84
C GLY A 170 3.24 -9.40 4.73
N SER A 171 2.18 -8.58 4.65
CA SER A 171 2.11 -7.31 5.38
C SER A 171 2.18 -7.47 6.91
N PRO A 172 1.33 -8.26 7.59
CA PRO A 172 1.47 -8.47 9.02
C PRO A 172 2.77 -9.19 9.40
N PHE A 173 3.29 -10.06 8.54
CA PHE A 173 4.54 -10.76 8.76
C PHE A 173 5.73 -9.79 8.80
N PHE A 174 5.87 -8.91 7.81
CA PHE A 174 6.93 -7.91 7.80
C PHE A 174 6.75 -6.87 8.91
N GLY A 175 5.51 -6.50 9.24
CA GLY A 175 5.20 -5.67 10.39
C GLY A 175 5.69 -6.30 11.70
N ALA A 176 5.32 -7.58 11.94
CA ALA A 176 5.73 -8.31 13.14
C ALA A 176 7.26 -8.50 13.24
N ILE A 177 7.92 -8.86 12.12
CA ILE A 177 9.38 -9.01 12.10
C ILE A 177 10.06 -7.67 12.40
N SER A 178 9.61 -6.58 11.79
CA SER A 178 10.14 -5.25 12.03
C SER A 178 10.01 -4.84 13.50
N ASP A 179 8.83 -5.08 14.09
CA ASP A 179 8.56 -4.78 15.51
C ASP A 179 9.42 -5.64 16.45
N ARG A 180 9.59 -6.96 16.16
CA ARG A 180 10.42 -7.87 16.96
C ARG A 180 11.91 -7.58 16.86
N LEU A 181 12.41 -7.25 15.68
CA LEU A 181 13.82 -6.90 15.48
C LEU A 181 14.17 -5.53 16.05
N GLY A 182 13.17 -4.68 16.35
CA GLY A 182 13.39 -3.30 16.77
C GLY A 182 14.07 -2.45 15.68
N ARG A 183 13.91 -2.81 14.41
CA ARG A 183 14.54 -2.14 13.26
C ARG A 183 13.54 -2.00 12.13
N ARG A 184 13.53 -0.84 11.46
CA ARG A 184 12.66 -0.57 10.31
C ARG A 184 13.36 -0.81 8.98
N LYS A 185 14.57 -0.30 8.85
CA LYS A 185 15.30 -0.28 7.58
C LYS A 185 15.67 -1.68 7.10
N PHE A 186 16.22 -2.54 7.96
CA PHE A 186 16.74 -3.85 7.56
C PHE A 186 15.66 -4.77 6.97
N PRO A 187 14.53 -5.08 7.65
CA PRO A 187 13.51 -5.95 7.09
C PRO A 187 12.83 -5.32 5.85
N TYR A 188 12.77 -3.98 5.77
CA TYR A 188 12.25 -3.29 4.60
C TYR A 188 13.17 -3.47 3.38
N ILE A 189 14.50 -3.34 3.55
CA ILE A 189 15.48 -3.58 2.48
C ILE A 189 15.39 -5.03 2.00
N VAL A 190 15.35 -6.01 2.91
CA VAL A 190 15.27 -7.44 2.55
C VAL A 190 14.00 -7.74 1.74
N GLY A 191 12.83 -7.29 2.23
CA GLY A 191 11.58 -7.49 1.51
C GLY A 191 11.59 -6.80 0.14
N CYS A 192 12.07 -5.56 0.07
CA CYS A 192 12.16 -4.81 -1.17
C CYS A 192 13.14 -5.46 -2.18
N ALA A 193 14.28 -5.98 -1.71
CA ALA A 193 15.23 -6.71 -2.57
C ALA A 193 14.60 -7.96 -3.17
N VAL A 194 13.96 -8.80 -2.35
CA VAL A 194 13.28 -10.01 -2.82
C VAL A 194 12.17 -9.66 -3.81
N ALA A 195 11.36 -8.63 -3.50
CA ALA A 195 10.31 -8.17 -4.41
C ALA A 195 10.90 -7.64 -5.74
N THR A 196 12.00 -6.89 -5.70
CA THR A 196 12.66 -6.37 -6.91
C THR A 196 13.16 -7.51 -7.80
N VAL A 197 13.83 -8.50 -7.21
CA VAL A 197 14.28 -9.70 -7.96
C VAL A 197 13.08 -10.45 -8.52
N GLY A 198 12.05 -10.68 -7.73
CA GLY A 198 10.83 -11.36 -8.16
C GLY A 198 10.13 -10.65 -9.32
N TRP A 199 9.97 -9.33 -9.26
CA TRP A 199 9.44 -8.55 -10.38
C TRP A 199 10.32 -8.64 -11.62
N GLY A 200 11.65 -8.60 -11.48
CA GLY A 200 12.57 -8.81 -12.60
C GLY A 200 12.37 -10.17 -13.28
N LEU A 201 12.18 -11.23 -12.49
CA LEU A 201 11.90 -12.57 -12.99
C LEU A 201 10.55 -12.66 -13.71
N ILE A 202 9.47 -12.09 -13.15
CA ILE A 202 8.13 -12.12 -13.75
C ILE A 202 8.11 -11.37 -15.09
N LEU A 203 8.75 -10.20 -15.16
CA LEU A 203 8.56 -9.28 -16.27
C LEU A 203 9.53 -9.53 -17.44
N PHE A 204 10.75 -10.00 -17.17
CA PHE A 204 11.82 -10.02 -18.18
C PHE A 204 12.40 -11.40 -18.49
N VAL A 205 12.22 -12.38 -17.61
CA VAL A 205 12.67 -13.73 -17.92
C VAL A 205 11.68 -14.42 -18.86
N ALA A 206 12.18 -15.14 -19.85
CA ALA A 206 11.42 -15.85 -20.89
C ALA A 206 10.36 -16.79 -20.29
N PRO A 207 9.36 -17.24 -21.07
CA PRO A 207 8.23 -17.99 -20.53
C PRO A 207 8.69 -19.11 -19.61
N GLN A 208 8.31 -18.97 -18.34
CA GLN A 208 8.66 -19.89 -17.27
C GLN A 208 7.63 -21.01 -17.19
N PRO A 209 8.02 -22.23 -16.74
CA PRO A 209 7.06 -23.26 -16.38
C PRO A 209 6.04 -22.71 -15.34
N LEU A 210 4.77 -23.07 -15.49
CA LEU A 210 3.68 -22.54 -14.67
C LEU A 210 3.93 -22.67 -13.16
N HIS A 211 4.46 -23.81 -12.71
CA HIS A 211 4.78 -24.01 -11.28
C HIS A 211 5.84 -23.03 -10.77
N TRP A 212 6.83 -22.69 -11.59
CA TRP A 212 7.87 -21.73 -11.25
C TRP A 212 7.32 -20.31 -11.19
N LEU A 213 6.48 -19.94 -12.17
CA LEU A 213 5.78 -18.66 -12.19
C LEU A 213 4.91 -18.47 -10.95
N ILE A 214 4.17 -19.50 -10.53
CA ILE A 214 3.36 -19.47 -9.30
C ILE A 214 4.24 -19.16 -8.08
N ILE A 215 5.35 -19.86 -7.93
CA ILE A 215 6.28 -19.65 -6.79
C ILE A 215 6.82 -18.23 -6.80
N VAL A 216 7.27 -17.75 -7.96
CA VAL A 216 7.81 -16.38 -8.06
C VAL A 216 6.75 -15.34 -7.76
N ILE A 217 5.51 -15.49 -8.26
CA ILE A 217 4.39 -14.59 -7.97
C ILE A 217 4.07 -14.56 -6.46
N LEU A 218 4.01 -15.73 -5.81
CA LEU A 218 3.72 -15.82 -4.37
C LEU A 218 4.83 -15.18 -3.53
N VAL A 219 6.10 -15.46 -3.86
CA VAL A 219 7.25 -14.87 -3.16
C VAL A 219 7.30 -13.35 -3.37
N THR A 220 7.06 -12.88 -4.60
CA THR A 220 7.05 -11.45 -4.94
C THR A 220 5.93 -10.72 -4.22
N GLY A 221 4.73 -11.28 -4.23
CA GLY A 221 3.58 -10.73 -3.50
C GLY A 221 3.87 -10.65 -2.01
N PHE A 222 4.28 -11.75 -1.39
CA PHE A 222 4.62 -11.81 0.02
C PHE A 222 5.71 -10.79 0.41
N ALA A 223 6.78 -10.71 -0.36
CA ALA A 223 7.88 -9.76 -0.12
C ALA A 223 7.42 -8.31 -0.28
N SER A 224 6.50 -8.01 -1.19
CA SER A 224 5.91 -6.67 -1.37
C SER A 224 5.14 -6.19 -0.13
N GLY A 225 4.76 -7.11 0.78
CA GLY A 225 4.17 -6.79 2.09
C GLY A 225 5.07 -5.93 2.98
N CYS A 226 6.38 -5.88 2.72
CA CYS A 226 7.33 -5.04 3.44
C CYS A 226 6.97 -3.54 3.40
N MET A 227 6.18 -3.09 2.42
CA MET A 227 5.75 -1.70 2.29
C MET A 227 5.01 -1.17 3.53
N ILE A 228 4.38 -2.05 4.32
CA ILE A 228 3.65 -1.64 5.52
C ILE A 228 4.55 -0.97 6.57
N ILE A 229 5.84 -1.30 6.56
CA ILE A 229 6.83 -0.73 7.45
C ILE A 229 6.95 0.79 7.25
N SER A 230 6.70 1.31 6.03
CA SER A 230 6.82 2.75 5.75
C SER A 230 5.94 3.61 6.65
N PHE A 231 4.75 3.14 7.03
CA PHE A 231 3.84 3.89 7.91
C PHE A 231 4.38 4.03 9.34
N ALA A 232 4.96 2.96 9.90
CA ALA A 232 5.62 3.03 11.21
C ALA A 232 6.91 3.86 11.12
N TYR A 233 7.70 3.62 10.10
CA TYR A 233 8.99 4.26 9.89
C TYR A 233 8.89 5.77 9.76
N VAL A 234 7.96 6.27 8.94
CA VAL A 234 7.77 7.71 8.77
C VAL A 234 7.21 8.37 10.01
N LYS A 235 6.27 7.70 10.71
CA LYS A 235 5.70 8.18 11.95
C LYS A 235 6.77 8.39 13.04
N GLU A 236 7.76 7.51 13.12
CA GLU A 236 8.88 7.61 14.05
C GLU A 236 9.89 8.71 13.63
N SER A 237 9.83 9.15 12.38
CA SER A 237 10.76 10.14 11.79
C SER A 237 10.28 11.59 11.91
N VAL A 238 9.10 11.86 12.45
CA VAL A 238 8.51 13.19 12.63
C VAL A 238 8.01 13.37 14.05
N PRO A 239 7.78 14.62 14.52
CA PRO A 239 7.19 14.87 15.84
C PRO A 239 5.84 14.18 16.02
N PRO A 240 5.48 13.73 17.24
CA PRO A 240 4.27 12.96 17.50
C PRO A 240 2.96 13.64 17.11
N ASP A 241 2.90 14.96 17.18
CA ASP A 241 1.74 15.77 16.81
C ASP A 241 1.48 15.83 15.29
N LEU A 242 2.47 15.46 14.46
CA LEU A 242 2.39 15.41 13.00
C LEU A 242 2.14 14.01 12.45
N THR A 243 2.00 12.99 13.30
CA THR A 243 1.86 11.59 12.85
C THR A 243 0.65 11.34 11.94
N GLY A 244 -0.48 12.00 12.19
CA GLY A 244 -1.65 11.92 11.31
C GLY A 244 -1.38 12.54 9.93
N THR A 245 -0.79 13.73 9.90
CA THR A 245 -0.45 14.44 8.66
C THR A 245 0.54 13.63 7.81
N VAL A 246 1.60 13.12 8.42
CA VAL A 246 2.61 12.33 7.68
C VAL A 246 2.06 10.99 7.22
N SER A 247 1.19 10.34 7.98
CA SER A 247 0.53 9.10 7.54
C SER A 247 -0.36 9.33 6.31
N GLY A 248 -1.09 10.44 6.27
CA GLY A 248 -1.86 10.84 5.10
C GLY A 248 -0.97 11.10 3.89
N LEU A 249 0.14 11.81 4.07
CA LEU A 249 1.11 12.08 3.01
C LEU A 249 1.71 10.79 2.44
N ILE A 250 2.12 9.84 3.29
CA ILE A 250 2.65 8.56 2.83
C ILE A 250 1.58 7.76 2.09
N ASN A 251 0.34 7.78 2.55
CA ASN A 251 -0.76 7.13 1.83
C ASN A 251 -0.98 7.72 0.42
N MET A 252 -0.80 9.04 0.26
CA MET A 252 -0.78 9.65 -1.08
C MET A 252 0.35 9.08 -1.93
N GLY A 253 1.56 8.92 -1.39
CA GLY A 253 2.70 8.29 -2.06
C GLY A 253 2.41 6.84 -2.49
N VAL A 254 1.76 6.06 -1.61
CA VAL A 254 1.32 4.69 -1.90
C VAL A 254 0.38 4.65 -3.10
N ILE A 255 -0.66 5.49 -3.11
CA ILE A 255 -1.68 5.51 -4.17
C ILE A 255 -1.15 6.16 -5.46
N MET A 256 -0.20 7.08 -5.36
CA MET A 256 0.43 7.71 -6.52
C MET A 256 1.06 6.66 -7.47
N GLY A 257 1.64 5.57 -6.90
CA GLY A 257 2.24 4.49 -7.68
C GLY A 257 1.31 3.94 -8.77
N PRO A 258 0.22 3.25 -8.42
CA PRO A 258 -0.71 2.70 -9.39
C PRO A 258 -1.41 3.80 -10.22
N THR A 259 -1.71 4.96 -9.64
CA THR A 259 -2.35 6.08 -10.35
C THR A 259 -1.52 6.59 -11.53
N LEU A 260 -0.20 6.62 -11.39
CA LEU A 260 0.70 7.03 -12.47
C LEU A 260 1.08 5.86 -13.39
N LEU A 261 1.37 4.69 -12.81
CA LEU A 261 1.88 3.55 -13.58
C LEU A 261 0.83 2.90 -14.47
N GLN A 262 -0.43 2.76 -14.02
CA GLN A 262 -1.47 2.13 -14.84
C GLN A 262 -1.68 2.83 -16.20
N PRO A 263 -1.92 4.15 -16.24
CA PRO A 263 -2.08 4.84 -17.51
C PRO A 263 -0.77 4.98 -18.29
N ALA A 264 0.38 5.13 -17.60
CA ALA A 264 1.67 5.26 -18.27
C ALA A 264 2.09 3.97 -18.98
N VAL A 265 1.87 2.80 -18.35
CA VAL A 265 2.07 1.50 -19.00
C VAL A 265 1.16 1.36 -20.21
N GLY A 266 -0.14 1.69 -20.07
CA GLY A 266 -1.08 1.65 -21.19
C GLY A 266 -0.66 2.53 -22.36
N TRP A 267 -0.20 3.74 -22.08
CA TRP A 267 0.29 4.64 -23.11
C TRP A 267 1.54 4.11 -23.83
N LEU A 268 2.46 3.46 -23.11
CA LEU A 268 3.63 2.81 -23.71
C LEU A 268 3.24 1.60 -24.57
N LEU A 269 2.29 0.78 -24.10
CA LEU A 269 1.73 -0.33 -24.86
C LEU A 269 1.07 0.16 -26.16
N ASP A 270 0.24 1.19 -26.09
CA ASP A 270 -0.43 1.75 -27.26
C ASP A 270 0.55 2.33 -28.30
N ARG A 271 1.66 2.92 -27.85
CA ARG A 271 2.71 3.39 -28.76
C ARG A 271 3.45 2.29 -29.51
N ARG A 272 3.44 1.08 -28.95
CA ARG A 272 4.10 -0.11 -29.53
C ARG A 272 3.12 -1.11 -30.12
N TRP A 273 1.84 -0.73 -30.21
CA TRP A 273 0.82 -1.61 -30.74
C TRP A 273 1.03 -1.90 -32.22
N SER A 274 1.08 -3.20 -32.57
CA SER A 274 1.29 -3.69 -33.93
C SER A 274 0.02 -3.73 -34.80
N GLY A 275 -1.12 -3.23 -34.31
CA GLY A 275 -2.40 -3.24 -35.02
C GLY A 275 -3.24 -4.50 -34.83
N GLN A 276 -2.77 -5.49 -34.07
CA GLN A 276 -3.48 -6.74 -33.85
C GLN A 276 -4.61 -6.59 -32.83
N THR A 277 -5.79 -7.15 -33.17
CA THR A 277 -6.94 -7.19 -32.27
C THR A 277 -7.54 -8.61 -32.20
N LEU A 278 -8.04 -9.00 -31.03
CA LEU A 278 -8.81 -10.22 -30.82
C LEU A 278 -10.12 -9.85 -30.13
N ASN A 279 -11.25 -10.24 -30.72
CA ASN A 279 -12.59 -9.92 -30.20
C ASN A 279 -12.81 -8.43 -29.90
N GLY A 280 -12.20 -7.53 -30.69
CA GLY A 280 -12.29 -6.09 -30.53
C GLY A 280 -11.33 -5.49 -29.46
N ALA A 281 -10.59 -6.32 -28.72
CA ALA A 281 -9.56 -5.88 -27.80
C ALA A 281 -8.18 -5.84 -28.47
N ARG A 282 -7.36 -4.86 -28.11
CA ARG A 282 -5.96 -4.76 -28.61
C ARG A 282 -5.11 -5.85 -27.98
N ILE A 283 -4.32 -6.53 -28.81
CA ILE A 283 -3.28 -7.46 -28.36
C ILE A 283 -1.94 -6.76 -28.48
N TYR A 284 -1.14 -6.88 -27.44
CA TYR A 284 0.21 -6.34 -27.39
C TYR A 284 1.23 -7.49 -27.41
N ASP A 285 2.32 -7.31 -28.13
CA ASP A 285 3.41 -8.25 -28.16
C ASP A 285 4.26 -8.20 -26.87
N LEU A 286 5.15 -9.19 -26.68
CA LEU A 286 5.98 -9.30 -25.49
C LEU A 286 6.91 -8.10 -25.31
N ASP A 287 7.42 -7.55 -26.41
CA ASP A 287 8.35 -6.42 -26.37
C ASP A 287 7.61 -5.13 -25.94
N ALA A 288 6.36 -4.95 -26.36
CA ALA A 288 5.52 -3.86 -25.89
C ALA A 288 5.29 -3.95 -24.38
N PHE A 289 4.98 -5.15 -23.86
CA PHE A 289 4.84 -5.36 -22.41
C PHE A 289 6.15 -5.14 -21.66
N ARG A 290 7.29 -5.63 -22.17
CA ARG A 290 8.59 -5.40 -21.55
C ARG A 290 8.93 -3.92 -21.42
N ILE A 291 8.63 -3.13 -22.47
CA ILE A 291 8.84 -1.68 -22.47
C ILE A 291 7.87 -1.00 -21.47
N GLY A 292 6.58 -1.35 -21.49
CA GLY A 292 5.62 -0.83 -20.54
C GLY A 292 6.00 -1.13 -19.08
N PHE A 293 6.37 -2.38 -18.83
CA PHE A 293 6.73 -2.85 -17.49
C PHE A 293 8.12 -2.39 -17.03
N SER A 294 9.02 -1.98 -17.93
CA SER A 294 10.30 -1.38 -17.54
C SER A 294 10.12 -0.11 -16.71
N LEU A 295 9.03 0.64 -16.93
CA LEU A 295 8.69 1.80 -16.11
C LEU A 295 8.32 1.40 -14.67
N MET A 296 7.51 0.34 -14.51
CA MET A 296 7.17 -0.21 -13.18
C MET A 296 8.43 -0.70 -12.47
N PHE A 297 9.22 -1.50 -13.17
CA PHE A 297 10.46 -2.05 -12.64
C PHE A 297 11.48 -0.97 -12.30
N GLY A 298 11.60 0.06 -13.14
CA GLY A 298 12.47 1.21 -12.87
C GLY A 298 12.11 1.92 -11.57
N TRP A 299 10.79 2.13 -11.30
CA TRP A 299 10.38 2.70 -10.02
C TRP A 299 10.63 1.74 -8.84
N MET A 300 10.44 0.43 -9.02
CA MET A 300 10.76 -0.57 -8.00
C MET A 300 12.26 -0.56 -7.64
N VAL A 301 13.13 -0.51 -8.64
CA VAL A 301 14.59 -0.40 -8.44
C VAL A 301 14.94 0.92 -7.76
N LEU A 302 14.32 2.03 -8.18
CA LEU A 302 14.49 3.32 -7.51
C LEU A 302 14.07 3.24 -6.04
N ALA A 303 12.93 2.62 -5.74
CA ALA A 303 12.46 2.41 -4.37
C ALA A 303 13.48 1.62 -3.53
N PHE A 304 14.04 0.55 -4.10
CA PHE A 304 15.10 -0.24 -3.46
C PHE A 304 16.35 0.59 -3.19
N ILE A 305 16.81 1.39 -4.14
CA ILE A 305 17.98 2.27 -3.98
C ILE A 305 17.71 3.34 -2.91
N LEU A 306 16.54 3.99 -2.93
CA LEU A 306 16.18 5.04 -1.98
C LEU A 306 16.13 4.54 -0.53
N LEU A 307 15.84 3.25 -0.29
CA LEU A 307 15.86 2.66 1.05
C LEU A 307 17.24 2.77 1.72
N PHE A 308 18.33 2.72 0.98
CA PHE A 308 19.69 2.87 1.55
C PHE A 308 19.94 4.25 2.12
N PHE A 309 19.26 5.28 1.63
CA PHE A 309 19.39 6.66 2.08
C PHE A 309 18.47 6.99 3.27
N THR A 310 17.54 6.11 3.64
CA THR A 310 16.69 6.32 4.82
C THR A 310 17.53 6.23 6.11
N ARG A 311 17.17 7.03 7.11
CA ARG A 311 17.80 7.02 8.44
C ARG A 311 17.00 6.08 9.35
N GLU A 312 17.65 5.05 9.92
CA GLU A 312 17.05 4.08 10.82
C GLU A 312 16.47 4.75 12.08
N THR A 313 15.29 4.32 12.51
CA THR A 313 14.60 4.86 13.71
C THR A 313 14.68 3.91 14.92
N ASN A 314 15.04 2.64 14.70
CA ASN A 314 15.10 1.61 15.73
C ASN A 314 13.77 1.49 16.53
N CYS A 315 12.64 1.62 15.85
CA CYS A 315 11.30 1.59 16.45
C CYS A 315 11.09 2.62 17.56
N ARG A 316 11.80 3.74 17.51
CA ARG A 316 11.72 4.84 18.49
C ARG A 316 11.45 6.15 17.80
N GLN A 317 10.78 7.04 18.50
CA GLN A 317 10.58 8.41 18.06
C GLN A 317 11.91 9.14 18.00
N VAL A 318 12.37 9.51 16.80
CA VAL A 318 13.68 10.14 16.59
C VAL A 318 13.63 11.64 16.78
N VAL A 319 12.46 12.26 16.54
CA VAL A 319 12.29 13.72 16.60
C VAL A 319 11.34 14.11 17.72
N THR A 320 11.81 14.89 18.67
CA THR A 320 11.00 15.56 19.70
C THR A 320 11.06 17.07 19.51
N ARG A 321 9.95 17.80 19.81
CA ARG A 321 9.93 19.29 19.68
C ARG A 321 11.05 20.00 20.44
N THR A 322 11.52 19.43 21.52
CA THR A 322 12.62 19.98 22.34
C THR A 322 13.98 20.01 21.59
N GLN A 323 14.18 19.10 20.64
CA GLN A 323 15.42 19.09 19.83
C GLN A 323 15.41 20.16 18.74
N ASN A 324 14.23 20.50 18.19
CA ASN A 324 14.11 21.56 17.19
C ASN A 324 14.33 22.96 17.80
N ALA A 325 13.91 23.19 19.05
CA ALA A 325 14.21 24.44 19.75
C ALA A 325 15.70 24.64 19.98
N LYS A 326 16.45 23.58 20.31
CA LYS A 326 17.92 23.65 20.48
C LYS A 326 18.67 23.87 19.16
N GLN A 327 18.17 23.30 18.04
CA GLN A 327 18.79 23.51 16.72
C GLN A 327 18.48 24.91 16.14
N ALA A 328 17.36 25.53 16.53
CA ALA A 328 17.02 26.89 16.13
C ALA A 328 17.84 27.97 16.90
N ILE A 329 18.35 27.65 18.10
CA ILE A 329 19.15 28.54 18.93
C ILE A 329 20.63 28.50 18.49
N VAL A 330 21.08 27.48 17.75
CA VAL A 330 22.47 27.29 17.30
C VAL A 330 22.66 27.76 15.84
N ARG A 331 21.63 28.26 15.18
CA ARG A 331 21.68 28.95 13.88
C ARG A 331 21.41 30.44 14.06
#